data_bd8af150c5c1fffd1304e9c30734d243
#
_entry.id   bd8af150c5c1fffd1304e9c30734d243
#
_cell.length_a   1.000
_cell.length_b   1.000
_cell.length_c   1.000
_cell.angle_alpha   90.00
_cell.angle_beta   90.00
_cell.angle_gamma   90.00
#
_symmetry.space_group_name_H-M   'P 1'
#
loop_
_entity.id
_entity.type
_entity.pdbx_description
1 polymer ?
#
loop_
_entity_poly.entity_id
_entity_poly.type
_entity_poly.pdbx_seq_one_letter_code
_entity_poly.pdbx_strand_id
1 'polypeptide(L)'
;QGLYERGFITYMRTDSVHLSDQAISASRHCVESLYGKEYLSKGPRQFSTKARNAQEAHEAIRPSGESFRTPGDTGLDGRDLAVYELIWKRTVASQMAEARLTMLSVELSSGKAGFRASGKRIDFPGFFRAYVEGSDDPDAALEGQEVLLPTLAVGDSPTPKQVEPLGHQTQPPARFSEASLVKMLEKEGIGRPSTYASIIGTIVDRGYATLQGNALTPSFTAFAVTALLEEHFPDLVDTSFTARMENTLDEISHGKVQWLPYLEGFYKGDEGLETQVQQREGDIDPGASRTVDLEGLSCVVRIGRFGAYLESKRVSEEGEEELIKATLPREITPADLDEEQAELILKQKADGPEALGEDPETGDLVYLLFGQYGPYVQRGQVSDDNPKPKRASLPKGQKPEDLSLDDALGLLRLPRLLGEHPDGGKVQAGLGRFGPYVVWDKGKGEKDYRSLKGEDDVLAVGLSRAMELLAMPKRGRGGRTALKDLGKPEGSEETIQVYDGPYGLYVKQGKVNASLPEGKGADDVTLEEAVELLAAKAAAKKGTRKAGAAKATAKKPAAKKPAAKKPPATTKSGRLRASAVRVIIPGDS
;
A
#
# COMPACT_ATOMS: atom_id res chain seq x y z
N GLN A 1 -4.01 -15.53 10.80
CA GLN A 1 -3.84 -16.75 11.58
C GLN A 1 -4.15 -16.48 13.06
N GLY A 2 -3.51 -15.49 13.72
CA GLY A 2 -3.73 -15.19 15.14
C GLY A 2 -5.19 -14.93 15.52
N LEU A 3 -6.01 -14.33 14.67
CA LEU A 3 -7.45 -14.14 14.92
C LEU A 3 -8.21 -15.47 14.95
N TYR A 4 -7.88 -16.39 14.05
CA TYR A 4 -8.48 -17.73 14.02
C TYR A 4 -8.08 -18.55 15.25
N GLU A 5 -6.79 -18.61 15.58
CA GLU A 5 -6.27 -19.35 16.73
C GLU A 5 -6.84 -18.87 18.08
N ARG A 6 -7.21 -17.58 18.16
CA ARG A 6 -7.87 -16.97 19.32
C ARG A 6 -9.40 -17.05 19.29
N GLY A 7 -9.97 -17.67 18.26
CA GLY A 7 -11.41 -17.88 18.12
C GLY A 7 -12.22 -16.64 17.76
N PHE A 8 -11.61 -15.64 17.12
CA PHE A 8 -12.33 -14.43 16.66
C PHE A 8 -12.99 -14.61 15.31
N ILE A 9 -12.40 -15.42 14.42
CA ILE A 9 -12.90 -15.66 13.06
C ILE A 9 -12.93 -17.16 12.76
N THR A 10 -13.65 -17.53 11.68
CA THR A 10 -13.60 -18.86 11.08
C THR A 10 -12.23 -19.14 10.45
N TYR A 11 -12.03 -20.35 9.92
CA TYR A 11 -10.77 -20.75 9.31
C TYR A 11 -10.37 -19.81 8.17
N MET A 12 -9.14 -19.31 8.19
CA MET A 12 -8.67 -18.22 7.34
C MET A 12 -8.13 -18.68 5.97
N ARG A 13 -7.88 -19.96 5.75
CA ARG A 13 -7.40 -20.49 4.45
C ARG A 13 -8.58 -21.12 3.69
N THR A 14 -9.37 -20.28 3.06
CA THR A 14 -10.55 -20.69 2.30
C THR A 14 -10.75 -19.75 1.12
N ASP A 15 -11.26 -20.29 0.03
CA ASP A 15 -11.78 -19.58 -1.14
C ASP A 15 -13.32 -19.59 -1.16
N SER A 16 -13.94 -20.21 -0.15
CA SER A 16 -15.39 -20.26 -0.02
C SER A 16 -15.98 -18.90 0.35
N VAL A 17 -17.05 -18.53 -0.33
CA VAL A 17 -17.91 -17.38 0.01
C VAL A 17 -19.22 -17.80 0.66
N HIS A 18 -19.38 -19.10 0.95
CA HIS A 18 -20.58 -19.65 1.57
C HIS A 18 -20.65 -19.27 3.06
N LEU A 19 -21.83 -18.85 3.50
CA LEU A 19 -22.13 -18.61 4.92
C LEU A 19 -23.14 -19.67 5.39
N SER A 20 -22.92 -20.25 6.57
CA SER A 20 -23.89 -21.10 7.22
C SER A 20 -25.16 -20.33 7.59
N ASP A 21 -26.27 -21.04 7.77
CA ASP A 21 -27.55 -20.43 8.19
C ASP A 21 -27.41 -19.71 9.53
N GLN A 22 -26.58 -20.23 10.43
CA GLN A 22 -26.23 -19.60 11.70
C GLN A 22 -25.51 -18.26 11.49
N ALA A 23 -24.53 -18.20 10.59
CA ALA A 23 -23.81 -16.97 10.26
C ALA A 23 -24.71 -15.93 9.59
N ILE A 24 -25.59 -16.37 8.69
CA ILE A 24 -26.58 -15.52 8.06
C ILE A 24 -27.51 -14.93 9.11
N SER A 25 -28.01 -15.74 10.05
CA SER A 25 -28.90 -15.29 11.13
C SER A 25 -28.19 -14.29 12.04
N ALA A 26 -26.96 -14.57 12.45
CA ALA A 26 -26.13 -13.68 13.26
C ALA A 26 -25.86 -12.34 12.56
N SER A 27 -25.51 -12.39 11.27
CA SER A 27 -25.26 -11.19 10.45
C SER A 27 -26.51 -10.33 10.31
N ARG A 28 -27.65 -10.96 10.02
CA ARG A 28 -28.95 -10.26 9.91
C ARG A 28 -29.38 -9.61 11.21
N HIS A 29 -29.13 -10.30 12.35
CA HIS A 29 -29.36 -9.73 13.68
C HIS A 29 -28.48 -8.50 13.93
N CYS A 30 -27.20 -8.53 13.56
CA CYS A 30 -26.33 -7.37 13.61
C CYS A 30 -26.85 -6.20 12.76
N VAL A 31 -27.34 -6.48 11.53
CA VAL A 31 -27.91 -5.44 10.67
C VAL A 31 -29.12 -4.81 11.34
N GLU A 32 -30.06 -5.61 11.83
CA GLU A 32 -31.29 -5.10 12.45
C GLU A 32 -30.99 -4.27 13.70
N SER A 33 -30.07 -4.72 14.55
CA SER A 33 -29.77 -4.08 15.84
C SER A 33 -28.91 -2.80 15.69
N LEU A 34 -28.03 -2.72 14.68
CA LEU A 34 -27.10 -1.60 14.55
C LEU A 34 -27.48 -0.58 13.49
N TYR A 35 -28.24 -0.99 12.47
CA TYR A 35 -28.59 -0.15 11.32
C TYR A 35 -30.09 0.01 11.10
N GLY A 36 -30.93 -0.87 11.68
CA GLY A 36 -32.38 -0.86 11.51
C GLY A 36 -32.88 -1.86 10.47
N LYS A 37 -34.19 -2.16 10.53
CA LYS A 37 -34.85 -3.16 9.65
C LYS A 37 -34.83 -2.78 8.18
N GLU A 38 -34.84 -1.48 7.87
CA GLU A 38 -34.78 -0.96 6.50
C GLU A 38 -33.47 -1.29 5.79
N TYR A 39 -32.40 -1.55 6.54
CA TYR A 39 -31.12 -1.96 6.00
C TYR A 39 -31.00 -3.47 5.79
N LEU A 40 -31.97 -4.26 6.20
CA LEU A 40 -31.96 -5.70 5.90
C LEU A 40 -32.31 -5.97 4.43
N SER A 41 -31.60 -6.90 3.80
CA SER A 41 -32.02 -7.47 2.53
C SER A 41 -33.37 -8.15 2.66
N LYS A 42 -34.20 -8.14 1.60
CA LYS A 42 -35.57 -8.73 1.58
C LYS A 42 -35.64 -10.17 2.07
N GLY A 43 -34.57 -10.92 1.87
CA GLY A 43 -34.40 -12.30 2.35
C GLY A 43 -32.94 -12.60 2.66
N PRO A 44 -32.65 -13.73 3.30
CA PRO A 44 -31.29 -14.21 3.46
C PRO A 44 -30.56 -14.28 2.12
N ARG A 45 -29.34 -13.78 2.06
CA ARG A 45 -28.49 -13.86 0.87
C ARG A 45 -27.48 -14.99 1.05
N GLN A 46 -27.45 -15.88 0.06
CA GLN A 46 -26.44 -16.91 -0.05
C GLN A 46 -25.58 -16.65 -1.28
N PHE A 47 -24.31 -16.95 -1.16
CA PHE A 47 -23.33 -16.79 -2.23
C PHE A 47 -22.70 -18.15 -2.51
N SER A 48 -22.45 -18.44 -3.77
CA SER A 48 -21.75 -19.64 -4.21
C SER A 48 -20.40 -19.25 -4.80
N THR A 49 -19.37 -20.03 -4.52
CA THR A 49 -18.04 -19.85 -5.10
C THR A 49 -18.08 -20.22 -6.58
N LYS A 50 -17.56 -19.35 -7.44
CA LYS A 50 -17.43 -19.61 -8.89
C LYS A 50 -16.11 -20.34 -9.23
N ALA A 51 -15.21 -20.48 -8.28
CA ALA A 51 -13.94 -21.17 -8.49
C ALA A 51 -14.19 -22.66 -8.77
N ARG A 52 -13.60 -23.18 -9.85
CA ARG A 52 -13.79 -24.57 -10.29
C ARG A 52 -13.38 -25.62 -9.26
N ASN A 53 -12.48 -25.26 -8.34
CA ASN A 53 -11.86 -26.15 -7.37
C ASN A 53 -12.06 -25.67 -5.93
N ALA A 54 -13.16 -24.96 -5.65
CA ALA A 54 -13.50 -24.56 -4.28
C ALA A 54 -13.66 -25.79 -3.40
N GLN A 55 -13.02 -25.78 -2.23
CA GLN A 55 -13.22 -26.81 -1.21
C GLN A 55 -14.61 -26.61 -0.62
N GLU A 56 -15.62 -27.31 -1.17
CA GLU A 56 -17.04 -27.15 -0.82
C GLU A 56 -17.37 -27.30 0.67
N ALA A 57 -16.47 -27.93 1.44
CA ALA A 57 -16.63 -28.13 2.89
C ALA A 57 -16.28 -26.91 3.75
N HIS A 58 -15.73 -25.85 3.17
CA HIS A 58 -15.29 -24.68 3.94
C HIS A 58 -16.35 -23.58 3.95
N GLU A 59 -16.44 -22.89 5.07
CA GLU A 59 -17.21 -21.66 5.21
C GLU A 59 -16.34 -20.44 4.85
N ALA A 60 -16.97 -19.31 4.51
CA ALA A 60 -16.28 -18.04 4.30
C ALA A 60 -15.58 -17.56 5.59
N ILE A 61 -14.57 -16.71 5.43
CA ILE A 61 -13.95 -16.02 6.56
C ILE A 61 -14.96 -15.03 7.13
N ARG A 62 -15.39 -15.24 8.37
CA ARG A 62 -16.38 -14.43 9.07
C ARG A 62 -16.08 -14.35 10.57
N PRO A 63 -16.68 -13.43 11.33
CA PRO A 63 -16.65 -13.49 12.79
C PRO A 63 -17.19 -14.82 13.29
N SER A 64 -16.54 -15.42 14.30
CA SER A 64 -16.97 -16.70 14.87
C SER A 64 -18.12 -16.53 15.87
N GLY A 65 -18.82 -17.63 16.13
CA GLY A 65 -19.94 -17.70 17.08
C GLY A 65 -21.31 -17.49 16.45
N GLU A 66 -22.32 -17.55 17.29
CA GLU A 66 -23.75 -17.41 16.95
C GLU A 66 -24.22 -15.94 17.01
N SER A 67 -23.45 -15.09 17.71
CA SER A 67 -23.61 -13.65 17.74
C SER A 67 -22.24 -12.98 17.50
N PHE A 68 -22.18 -12.10 16.53
CA PHE A 68 -20.91 -11.46 16.19
C PHE A 68 -20.57 -10.37 17.20
N ARG A 69 -19.38 -10.44 17.77
CA ARG A 69 -18.87 -9.35 18.59
C ARG A 69 -18.63 -8.15 17.70
N THR A 70 -19.06 -6.95 18.11
CA THR A 70 -18.68 -5.75 17.39
C THR A 70 -17.17 -5.52 17.51
N PRO A 71 -16.52 -4.85 16.56
CA PRO A 71 -15.08 -4.56 16.66
C PRO A 71 -14.69 -3.90 17.98
N GLY A 72 -15.53 -2.99 18.51
CA GLY A 72 -15.30 -2.33 19.79
C GLY A 72 -15.36 -3.24 21.02
N ASP A 73 -16.06 -4.36 20.94
CA ASP A 73 -16.26 -5.30 22.06
C ASP A 73 -15.26 -6.46 22.06
N THR A 74 -14.37 -6.53 21.06
CA THR A 74 -13.38 -7.61 20.94
C THR A 74 -12.21 -7.48 21.92
N GLY A 75 -11.88 -6.25 22.30
CA GLY A 75 -10.66 -5.95 23.04
C GLY A 75 -9.38 -6.08 22.21
N LEU A 76 -9.49 -6.24 20.90
CA LEU A 76 -8.38 -6.23 19.96
C LEU A 76 -7.84 -4.81 19.76
N ASP A 77 -6.61 -4.70 19.28
CA ASP A 77 -5.97 -3.44 18.94
C ASP A 77 -5.12 -3.56 17.65
N GLY A 78 -4.62 -2.42 17.19
CA GLY A 78 -3.69 -2.34 16.08
C GLY A 78 -4.14 -3.10 14.82
N ARG A 79 -3.24 -3.88 14.25
CA ARG A 79 -3.47 -4.62 13.00
C ARG A 79 -4.55 -5.70 13.14
N ASP A 80 -4.61 -6.36 14.29
CA ASP A 80 -5.59 -7.43 14.53
C ASP A 80 -7.01 -6.86 14.55
N LEU A 81 -7.21 -5.70 15.19
CA LEU A 81 -8.49 -5.00 15.18
C LEU A 81 -8.89 -4.60 13.76
N ALA A 82 -7.98 -4.00 12.99
CA ALA A 82 -8.27 -3.55 11.63
C ALA A 82 -8.71 -4.71 10.72
N VAL A 83 -8.02 -5.87 10.81
CA VAL A 83 -8.39 -7.06 10.02
C VAL A 83 -9.74 -7.64 10.48
N TYR A 84 -9.97 -7.72 11.79
CA TYR A 84 -11.26 -8.19 12.31
C TYR A 84 -12.41 -7.28 11.88
N GLU A 85 -12.22 -5.96 11.97
CA GLU A 85 -13.21 -4.96 11.55
C GLU A 85 -13.55 -5.08 10.06
N LEU A 86 -12.56 -5.27 9.21
CA LEU A 86 -12.78 -5.51 7.78
C LEU A 86 -13.62 -6.78 7.54
N ILE A 87 -13.28 -7.89 8.17
CA ILE A 87 -14.03 -9.16 8.08
C ILE A 87 -15.46 -8.97 8.57
N TRP A 88 -15.63 -8.32 9.72
CA TRP A 88 -16.93 -8.04 10.32
C TRP A 88 -17.81 -7.19 9.39
N LYS A 89 -17.27 -6.06 8.91
CA LYS A 89 -17.98 -5.15 8.01
C LYS A 89 -18.44 -5.87 6.73
N ARG A 90 -17.54 -6.61 6.07
CA ARG A 90 -17.89 -7.37 4.85
C ARG A 90 -18.96 -8.43 5.11
N THR A 91 -18.86 -9.17 6.21
CA THR A 91 -19.84 -10.19 6.57
C THR A 91 -21.21 -9.57 6.80
N VAL A 92 -21.29 -8.50 7.60
CA VAL A 92 -22.55 -7.81 7.90
C VAL A 92 -23.14 -7.18 6.64
N ALA A 93 -22.33 -6.45 5.85
CA ALA A 93 -22.73 -5.82 4.60
C ALA A 93 -23.30 -6.84 3.59
N SER A 94 -22.83 -8.10 3.60
CA SER A 94 -23.33 -9.14 2.70
C SER A 94 -24.82 -9.43 2.88
N GLN A 95 -25.38 -9.18 4.06
CA GLN A 95 -26.80 -9.39 4.39
C GLN A 95 -27.64 -8.10 4.38
N MET A 96 -27.03 -6.95 4.04
CA MET A 96 -27.72 -5.67 3.98
C MET A 96 -28.46 -5.47 2.65
N ALA A 97 -29.40 -4.52 2.67
CA ALA A 97 -30.10 -4.04 1.48
C ALA A 97 -29.12 -3.34 0.51
N GLU A 98 -29.46 -3.36 -0.76
CA GLU A 98 -28.68 -2.67 -1.80
C GLU A 98 -28.74 -1.16 -1.64
N ALA A 99 -27.64 -0.47 -1.98
CA ALA A 99 -27.63 0.96 -2.14
C ALA A 99 -28.50 1.36 -3.34
N ARG A 100 -29.23 2.47 -3.21
CA ARG A 100 -30.00 3.07 -4.31
C ARG A 100 -29.37 4.40 -4.67
N LEU A 101 -29.06 4.53 -5.95
CA LEU A 101 -28.37 5.69 -6.50
C LEU A 101 -29.17 6.29 -7.63
N THR A 102 -29.26 7.62 -7.65
CA THR A 102 -29.74 8.36 -8.82
C THR A 102 -28.54 8.87 -9.59
N MET A 103 -28.43 8.45 -10.85
CA MET A 103 -27.39 8.92 -11.78
C MET A 103 -27.99 10.03 -12.64
N LEU A 104 -27.29 11.16 -12.71
CA LEU A 104 -27.63 12.29 -13.57
C LEU A 104 -26.52 12.49 -14.58
N SER A 105 -26.88 12.57 -15.87
CA SER A 105 -25.96 12.97 -16.94
C SER A 105 -26.53 14.21 -17.60
N VAL A 106 -25.74 15.26 -17.66
CA VAL A 106 -26.10 16.55 -18.24
C VAL A 106 -25.20 16.79 -19.43
N GLU A 107 -25.82 17.08 -20.58
CA GLU A 107 -25.13 17.50 -21.79
C GLU A 107 -25.43 18.99 -22.03
N LEU A 108 -24.38 19.79 -22.18
CA LEU A 108 -24.46 21.22 -22.42
C LEU A 108 -23.84 21.52 -23.78
N SER A 109 -24.40 22.47 -24.52
CA SER A 109 -23.85 22.94 -25.78
C SER A 109 -23.63 24.44 -25.77
N SER A 110 -22.51 24.90 -26.30
CA SER A 110 -22.23 26.32 -26.52
C SER A 110 -21.59 26.49 -27.91
N GLY A 111 -22.38 26.97 -28.86
CA GLY A 111 -21.96 27.01 -30.25
C GLY A 111 -21.63 25.62 -30.79
N LYS A 112 -20.34 25.38 -31.14
CA LYS A 112 -19.85 24.09 -31.62
C LYS A 112 -19.25 23.20 -30.51
N ALA A 113 -19.11 23.71 -29.33
CA ALA A 113 -18.55 22.97 -28.19
C ALA A 113 -19.63 22.23 -27.42
N GLY A 114 -19.37 20.95 -27.13
CA GLY A 114 -20.18 20.11 -26.27
C GLY A 114 -19.47 19.86 -24.95
N PHE A 115 -20.22 19.92 -23.84
CA PHE A 115 -19.73 19.61 -22.51
C PHE A 115 -20.62 18.54 -21.90
N ARG A 116 -20.03 17.65 -21.13
CA ARG A 116 -20.75 16.60 -20.41
C ARG A 116 -20.37 16.61 -18.94
N ALA A 117 -21.36 16.58 -18.08
CA ALA A 117 -21.19 16.38 -16.65
C ALA A 117 -22.00 15.18 -16.19
N SER A 118 -21.45 14.37 -15.30
CA SER A 118 -22.15 13.25 -14.67
C SER A 118 -22.15 13.45 -13.16
N GLY A 119 -23.32 13.31 -12.56
CA GLY A 119 -23.52 13.37 -11.12
C GLY A 119 -24.11 12.08 -10.59
N LYS A 120 -23.88 11.83 -9.32
CA LYS A 120 -24.42 10.68 -8.60
C LYS A 120 -24.89 11.13 -7.22
N ARG A 121 -26.12 10.78 -6.86
CA ARG A 121 -26.70 11.02 -5.55
C ARG A 121 -27.05 9.68 -4.92
N ILE A 122 -26.76 9.52 -3.64
CA ILE A 122 -27.15 8.36 -2.86
C ILE A 122 -28.53 8.63 -2.26
N ASP A 123 -29.56 7.94 -2.79
CA ASP A 123 -30.94 8.06 -2.27
C ASP A 123 -31.16 7.18 -1.03
N PHE A 124 -30.46 6.05 -0.99
CA PHE A 124 -30.42 5.15 0.15
C PHE A 124 -29.06 4.44 0.19
N PRO A 125 -28.28 4.59 1.26
CA PRO A 125 -26.93 4.08 1.31
C PRO A 125 -26.86 2.54 1.35
N GLY A 126 -27.88 1.84 1.88
CA GLY A 126 -27.86 0.38 1.94
C GLY A 126 -26.59 -0.15 2.60
N PHE A 127 -25.95 -1.15 1.96
CA PHE A 127 -24.72 -1.75 2.48
C PHE A 127 -23.53 -0.80 2.55
N PHE A 128 -23.53 0.32 1.83
CA PHE A 128 -22.49 1.35 1.96
C PHE A 128 -22.36 1.88 3.39
N ARG A 129 -23.45 1.82 4.18
CA ARG A 129 -23.42 2.24 5.58
C ARG A 129 -22.47 1.40 6.44
N ALA A 130 -22.28 0.14 6.10
CA ALA A 130 -21.39 -0.77 6.81
C ALA A 130 -20.03 -0.91 6.13
N TYR A 131 -19.99 -0.95 4.81
CA TYR A 131 -18.78 -1.24 4.05
C TYR A 131 -18.77 -0.57 2.69
N VAL A 132 -17.70 0.16 2.42
CA VAL A 132 -17.33 0.63 1.07
C VAL A 132 -15.91 0.15 0.79
N GLU A 133 -15.72 -0.43 -0.38
CA GLU A 133 -14.41 -0.97 -0.78
C GLU A 133 -13.39 0.18 -0.95
N GLY A 134 -12.21 0.01 -0.35
CA GLY A 134 -11.12 0.97 -0.46
C GLY A 134 -11.15 2.13 0.57
N SER A 135 -12.11 2.18 1.49
CA SER A 135 -12.13 3.16 2.57
C SER A 135 -12.27 2.51 3.94
N ASP A 136 -11.45 2.96 4.89
CA ASP A 136 -11.55 2.56 6.29
C ASP A 136 -12.68 3.32 7.02
N ASP A 137 -13.22 4.40 6.41
CA ASP A 137 -14.33 5.19 6.90
C ASP A 137 -15.50 5.14 5.90
N PRO A 138 -16.61 4.47 6.23
CA PRO A 138 -17.77 4.38 5.35
C PRO A 138 -18.42 5.74 5.04
N ASP A 139 -18.40 6.67 5.99
CA ASP A 139 -19.02 7.98 5.81
C ASP A 139 -18.17 8.87 4.88
N ALA A 140 -16.85 8.90 5.06
CA ALA A 140 -15.94 9.56 4.13
C ALA A 140 -15.97 8.93 2.72
N ALA A 141 -16.21 7.62 2.63
CA ALA A 141 -16.37 6.96 1.35
C ALA A 141 -17.73 7.24 0.71
N LEU A 142 -18.78 7.44 1.49
CA LEU A 142 -20.09 7.89 0.99
C LEU A 142 -19.98 9.30 0.41
N GLU A 143 -19.34 10.24 1.09
CA GLU A 143 -19.07 11.60 0.58
C GLU A 143 -18.28 11.55 -0.74
N GLY A 144 -17.24 10.73 -0.83
CA GLY A 144 -16.47 10.51 -2.07
C GLY A 144 -17.25 9.80 -3.18
N GLN A 145 -18.38 9.17 -2.87
CA GLN A 145 -19.25 8.52 -3.84
C GLN A 145 -20.33 9.47 -4.42
N GLU A 146 -20.60 10.60 -3.79
CA GLU A 146 -21.56 11.58 -4.28
C GLU A 146 -20.89 12.66 -5.12
N VAL A 147 -21.42 12.89 -6.32
CA VAL A 147 -21.12 14.03 -7.18
C VAL A 147 -22.42 14.74 -7.43
N LEU A 148 -22.69 15.76 -6.62
CA LEU A 148 -23.93 16.52 -6.70
C LEU A 148 -23.86 17.52 -7.86
N LEU A 149 -24.78 17.39 -8.81
CA LEU A 149 -25.03 18.40 -9.81
C LEU A 149 -26.22 19.27 -9.38
N PRO A 150 -26.23 20.56 -9.78
CA PRO A 150 -27.40 21.40 -9.56
C PRO A 150 -28.64 20.83 -10.25
N THR A 151 -29.81 21.16 -9.77
CA THR A 151 -31.07 20.79 -10.44
C THR A 151 -31.13 21.56 -11.75
N LEU A 152 -31.17 20.84 -12.87
CA LEU A 152 -31.22 21.37 -14.23
C LEU A 152 -32.37 20.72 -14.97
N ALA A 153 -33.05 21.52 -15.83
CA ALA A 153 -34.05 21.05 -16.77
C ALA A 153 -33.56 21.21 -18.21
N VAL A 154 -34.16 20.47 -19.13
CA VAL A 154 -33.85 20.60 -20.56
C VAL A 154 -34.26 22.00 -21.02
N GLY A 155 -33.32 22.73 -21.60
CA GLY A 155 -33.50 24.12 -22.05
C GLY A 155 -32.95 25.17 -21.09
N ASP A 156 -32.48 24.77 -19.91
CA ASP A 156 -31.80 25.70 -19.01
C ASP A 156 -30.49 26.20 -19.65
N SER A 157 -30.15 27.45 -19.37
CA SER A 157 -28.93 28.10 -19.86
C SER A 157 -28.03 28.50 -18.69
N PRO A 158 -27.27 27.55 -18.14
CA PRO A 158 -26.36 27.85 -17.03
C PRO A 158 -25.20 28.73 -17.47
N THR A 159 -24.83 29.70 -16.64
CA THR A 159 -23.68 30.58 -16.88
C THR A 159 -22.43 29.95 -16.24
N PRO A 160 -21.35 29.72 -16.99
CA PRO A 160 -20.11 29.20 -16.43
C PRO A 160 -19.49 30.24 -15.50
N LYS A 161 -19.10 29.81 -14.28
CA LYS A 161 -18.38 30.66 -13.33
C LYS A 161 -16.90 30.75 -13.67
N GLN A 162 -16.35 29.64 -14.13
CA GLN A 162 -14.95 29.50 -14.49
C GLN A 162 -14.83 28.45 -15.61
N VAL A 163 -13.94 28.67 -16.53
CA VAL A 163 -13.55 27.70 -17.58
C VAL A 163 -12.04 27.56 -17.49
N GLU A 164 -11.58 26.38 -17.16
CA GLU A 164 -10.16 26.08 -17.00
C GLU A 164 -9.78 24.94 -17.94
N PRO A 165 -8.81 25.14 -18.85
CA PRO A 165 -8.29 24.07 -19.68
C PRO A 165 -7.33 23.21 -18.86
N LEU A 166 -7.67 21.93 -18.68
CA LEU A 166 -6.80 20.94 -18.03
C LEU A 166 -6.21 20.02 -19.08
N GLY A 167 -4.89 19.95 -19.12
CA GLY A 167 -4.16 18.97 -19.92
C GLY A 167 -4.20 17.61 -19.22
N HIS A 168 -4.48 16.55 -19.99
CA HIS A 168 -4.42 15.18 -19.52
C HIS A 168 -3.52 14.35 -20.43
N GLN A 169 -2.73 13.48 -19.84
CA GLN A 169 -1.94 12.49 -20.55
C GLN A 169 -2.46 11.10 -20.21
N THR A 170 -2.42 10.20 -21.18
CA THR A 170 -2.72 8.78 -20.92
C THR A 170 -1.70 8.22 -19.95
N GLN A 171 -2.20 7.48 -18.97
CA GLN A 171 -1.35 6.82 -17.99
C GLN A 171 -1.28 5.32 -18.31
N PRO A 172 -0.14 4.66 -18.05
CA PRO A 172 -0.06 3.21 -18.15
C PRO A 172 -0.99 2.56 -17.12
N PRO A 173 -1.36 1.27 -17.31
CA PRO A 173 -2.10 0.52 -16.30
C PRO A 173 -1.42 0.58 -14.94
N ALA A 174 -2.21 0.64 -13.88
CA ALA A 174 -1.68 0.64 -12.52
C ALA A 174 -0.88 -0.65 -12.25
N ARG A 175 0.23 -0.53 -11.52
CA ARG A 175 0.98 -1.70 -11.06
C ARG A 175 0.15 -2.55 -10.11
N PHE A 176 0.45 -3.84 -10.07
CA PHE A 176 -0.18 -4.72 -9.07
C PHE A 176 0.16 -4.27 -7.65
N SER A 177 -0.86 -4.26 -6.80
CA SER A 177 -0.69 -4.37 -5.36
C SER A 177 -0.67 -5.85 -4.96
N GLU A 178 -0.28 -6.18 -3.73
CA GLU A 178 -0.39 -7.56 -3.23
C GLU A 178 -1.83 -8.10 -3.40
N ALA A 179 -2.84 -7.28 -3.12
CA ALA A 179 -4.25 -7.67 -3.24
C ALA A 179 -4.69 -7.90 -4.69
N SER A 180 -4.33 -7.00 -5.61
CA SER A 180 -4.70 -7.16 -7.03
C SER A 180 -3.91 -8.30 -7.69
N LEU A 181 -2.68 -8.58 -7.23
CA LEU A 181 -1.92 -9.75 -7.68
C LEU A 181 -2.59 -11.06 -7.22
N VAL A 182 -3.03 -11.16 -5.97
CA VAL A 182 -3.80 -12.32 -5.49
C VAL A 182 -5.06 -12.53 -6.34
N LYS A 183 -5.81 -11.45 -6.61
CA LYS A 183 -7.00 -11.52 -7.47
C LYS A 183 -6.68 -12.03 -8.88
N MET A 184 -5.53 -11.62 -9.44
CA MET A 184 -5.09 -12.10 -10.75
C MET A 184 -4.66 -13.56 -10.71
N LEU A 185 -3.89 -13.98 -9.71
CA LEU A 185 -3.50 -15.38 -9.50
C LEU A 185 -4.74 -16.29 -9.37
N GLU A 186 -5.74 -15.86 -8.61
CA GLU A 186 -7.02 -16.57 -8.45
C GLU A 186 -7.75 -16.68 -9.80
N LYS A 187 -7.83 -15.58 -10.56
CA LYS A 187 -8.47 -15.55 -11.88
C LYS A 187 -7.81 -16.54 -12.85
N GLU A 188 -6.49 -16.59 -12.86
CA GLU A 188 -5.70 -17.47 -13.73
C GLU A 188 -5.58 -18.91 -13.20
N GLY A 189 -6.06 -19.20 -12.00
CA GLY A 189 -6.01 -20.53 -11.38
C GLY A 189 -4.63 -20.91 -10.84
N ILE A 190 -3.76 -19.92 -10.60
CA ILE A 190 -2.39 -20.10 -10.11
C ILE A 190 -2.37 -19.96 -8.59
N GLY A 191 -1.84 -20.97 -7.91
CA GLY A 191 -1.81 -21.00 -6.44
C GLY A 191 -3.16 -21.35 -5.82
N ARG A 192 -3.18 -21.37 -4.50
CA ARG A 192 -4.36 -21.69 -3.68
C ARG A 192 -4.34 -20.74 -2.45
N PRO A 193 -5.43 -20.61 -1.68
CA PRO A 193 -5.47 -19.77 -0.49
C PRO A 193 -4.32 -20.01 0.50
N SER A 194 -3.77 -21.21 0.51
CA SER A 194 -2.60 -21.58 1.34
C SER A 194 -1.26 -21.07 0.80
N THR A 195 -1.16 -20.75 -0.49
CA THR A 195 0.13 -20.45 -1.17
C THR A 195 0.25 -19.01 -1.65
N TYR A 196 -0.82 -18.23 -1.80
CA TYR A 196 -0.75 -16.85 -2.30
C TYR A 196 0.25 -15.98 -1.52
N ALA A 197 0.17 -16.01 -0.19
CA ALA A 197 1.08 -15.22 0.64
C ALA A 197 2.56 -15.65 0.49
N SER A 198 2.82 -16.95 0.33
CA SER A 198 4.18 -17.47 0.12
C SER A 198 4.72 -17.17 -1.27
N ILE A 199 3.87 -17.16 -2.31
CA ILE A 199 4.24 -16.76 -3.67
C ILE A 199 4.70 -15.30 -3.66
N ILE A 200 3.88 -14.39 -3.10
CA ILE A 200 4.22 -12.97 -3.01
C ILE A 200 5.48 -12.76 -2.15
N GLY A 201 5.56 -13.42 -0.99
CA GLY A 201 6.75 -13.37 -0.15
C GLY A 201 8.00 -13.80 -0.90
N THR A 202 7.92 -14.89 -1.68
CA THR A 202 9.07 -15.41 -2.44
C THR A 202 9.57 -14.42 -3.48
N ILE A 203 8.71 -13.77 -4.26
CA ILE A 203 9.16 -12.81 -5.28
C ILE A 203 9.78 -11.55 -4.64
N VAL A 204 9.30 -11.13 -3.47
CA VAL A 204 9.87 -10.00 -2.72
C VAL A 204 11.18 -10.40 -2.04
N ASP A 205 11.22 -11.53 -1.34
CA ASP A 205 12.40 -11.99 -0.59
C ASP A 205 13.58 -12.33 -1.52
N ARG A 206 13.30 -12.80 -2.74
CA ARG A 206 14.31 -13.04 -3.78
C ARG A 206 14.72 -11.76 -4.53
N GLY A 207 14.10 -10.61 -4.22
CA GLY A 207 14.39 -9.35 -4.86
C GLY A 207 13.93 -9.26 -6.32
N TYR A 208 12.95 -10.07 -6.74
CA TYR A 208 12.34 -9.95 -8.06
C TYR A 208 11.36 -8.79 -8.13
N ALA A 209 10.71 -8.48 -7.01
CA ALA A 209 9.87 -7.30 -6.88
C ALA A 209 10.17 -6.55 -5.59
N THR A 210 9.94 -5.25 -5.59
CA THR A 210 10.01 -4.37 -4.42
C THR A 210 8.68 -3.67 -4.22
N LEU A 211 8.35 -3.35 -2.96
CA LEU A 211 7.15 -2.58 -2.63
C LEU A 211 7.49 -1.08 -2.65
N GLN A 212 6.92 -0.34 -3.60
CA GLN A 212 6.91 1.11 -3.62
C GLN A 212 5.51 1.62 -3.21
N GLY A 213 5.37 1.99 -1.94
CA GLY A 213 4.04 2.20 -1.35
C GLY A 213 3.27 0.89 -1.30
N ASN A 214 2.15 0.80 -2.03
CA ASN A 214 1.36 -0.43 -2.17
C ASN A 214 1.63 -1.17 -3.50
N ALA A 215 2.45 -0.60 -4.38
CA ALA A 215 2.71 -1.16 -5.70
C ALA A 215 3.88 -2.14 -5.68
N LEU A 216 3.72 -3.29 -6.33
CA LEU A 216 4.79 -4.23 -6.63
C LEU A 216 5.51 -3.76 -7.89
N THR A 217 6.79 -3.46 -7.78
CA THR A 217 7.62 -2.97 -8.87
C THR A 217 8.69 -4.00 -9.20
N PRO A 218 8.76 -4.51 -10.44
CA PRO A 218 9.78 -5.47 -10.85
C PRO A 218 11.18 -4.87 -10.82
N SER A 219 12.16 -5.68 -10.47
CA SER A 219 13.58 -5.32 -10.50
C SER A 219 14.24 -5.71 -11.83
N PHE A 220 15.43 -5.18 -12.11
CA PHE A 220 16.26 -5.64 -13.25
C PHE A 220 16.55 -7.14 -13.19
N THR A 221 16.73 -7.69 -11.99
CA THR A 221 16.90 -9.13 -11.81
C THR A 221 15.69 -9.94 -12.27
N ALA A 222 14.48 -9.44 -12.03
CA ALA A 222 13.27 -10.08 -12.53
C ALA A 222 13.24 -10.13 -14.05
N PHE A 223 13.57 -9.01 -14.70
CA PHE A 223 13.64 -8.96 -16.17
C PHE A 223 14.64 -9.99 -16.72
N ALA A 224 15.85 -10.03 -16.17
CA ALA A 224 16.87 -11.01 -16.59
C ALA A 224 16.41 -12.46 -16.41
N VAL A 225 15.82 -12.79 -15.26
CA VAL A 225 15.34 -14.15 -14.96
C VAL A 225 14.14 -14.52 -15.83
N THR A 226 13.19 -13.63 -16.00
CA THR A 226 12.00 -13.89 -16.82
C THR A 226 12.38 -14.13 -18.28
N ALA A 227 13.21 -13.26 -18.84
CA ALA A 227 13.63 -13.40 -20.23
C ALA A 227 14.44 -14.66 -20.48
N LEU A 228 15.30 -15.07 -19.52
CA LEU A 228 15.95 -16.37 -19.59
C LEU A 228 14.94 -17.51 -19.68
N LEU A 229 13.97 -17.51 -18.76
CA LEU A 229 13.00 -18.60 -18.70
C LEU A 229 12.12 -18.62 -19.95
N GLU A 230 11.78 -17.46 -20.50
CA GLU A 230 11.04 -17.37 -21.76
C GLU A 230 11.84 -17.88 -22.96
N GLU A 231 13.16 -17.63 -23.00
CA GLU A 231 14.03 -18.11 -24.09
C GLU A 231 14.27 -19.63 -24.03
N HIS A 232 14.55 -20.14 -22.84
CA HIS A 232 15.00 -21.52 -22.69
C HIS A 232 13.97 -22.48 -22.11
N PHE A 233 12.99 -21.96 -21.34
CA PHE A 233 11.98 -22.76 -20.65
C PHE A 233 10.59 -22.09 -20.73
N PRO A 234 10.08 -21.81 -21.96
CA PRO A 234 8.85 -21.05 -22.14
C PRO A 234 7.63 -21.69 -21.45
N ASP A 235 7.58 -23.01 -21.40
CA ASP A 235 6.49 -23.73 -20.73
C ASP A 235 6.44 -23.47 -19.23
N LEU A 236 7.58 -23.25 -18.57
CA LEU A 236 7.63 -22.99 -17.11
C LEU A 236 7.12 -21.58 -16.72
N VAL A 237 7.13 -20.63 -17.65
CA VAL A 237 6.64 -19.26 -17.45
C VAL A 237 5.24 -19.06 -18.04
N ASP A 238 4.71 -20.05 -18.75
CA ASP A 238 3.32 -20.03 -19.21
C ASP A 238 2.36 -20.14 -18.02
N THR A 239 1.50 -19.12 -17.83
CA THR A 239 0.50 -19.10 -16.76
C THR A 239 -0.46 -20.29 -16.86
N SER A 240 -0.80 -20.72 -18.07
CA SER A 240 -1.68 -21.87 -18.30
C SER A 240 -1.03 -23.19 -17.87
N PHE A 241 0.29 -23.32 -17.99
CA PHE A 241 1.01 -24.49 -17.49
C PHE A 241 0.90 -24.61 -15.97
N THR A 242 1.15 -23.51 -15.23
CA THR A 242 1.01 -23.51 -13.77
C THR A 242 -0.42 -23.83 -13.33
N ALA A 243 -1.41 -23.25 -14.00
CA ALA A 243 -2.83 -23.54 -13.73
C ALA A 243 -3.19 -25.01 -13.98
N ARG A 244 -2.69 -25.61 -15.07
CA ARG A 244 -2.86 -27.06 -15.34
C ARG A 244 -2.20 -27.91 -14.27
N MET A 245 -0.97 -27.57 -13.87
CA MET A 245 -0.25 -28.28 -12.81
C MET A 245 -1.04 -28.27 -11.49
N GLU A 246 -1.54 -27.11 -11.06
CA GLU A 246 -2.37 -26.97 -9.86
C GLU A 246 -3.63 -27.82 -9.94
N ASN A 247 -4.30 -27.84 -11.10
CA ASN A 247 -5.49 -28.70 -11.31
C ASN A 247 -5.14 -30.18 -11.22
N THR A 248 -4.00 -30.61 -11.81
CA THR A 248 -3.56 -32.00 -11.71
C THR A 248 -3.23 -32.40 -10.28
N LEU A 249 -2.62 -31.49 -9.49
CA LEU A 249 -2.38 -31.72 -8.06
C LEU A 249 -3.69 -31.90 -7.28
N ASP A 250 -4.73 -31.14 -7.61
CA ASP A 250 -6.07 -31.34 -7.04
C ASP A 250 -6.67 -32.71 -7.43
N GLU A 251 -6.52 -33.12 -8.70
CA GLU A 251 -6.97 -34.43 -9.15
C GLU A 251 -6.23 -35.58 -8.45
N ILE A 252 -4.92 -35.42 -8.20
CA ILE A 252 -4.13 -36.35 -7.40
C ILE A 252 -4.69 -36.42 -5.96
N SER A 253 -5.00 -35.26 -5.35
CA SER A 253 -5.53 -35.21 -4.00
C SER A 253 -6.88 -35.94 -3.87
N HIS A 254 -7.68 -35.95 -4.95
CA HIS A 254 -8.93 -36.67 -5.03
C HIS A 254 -8.80 -38.15 -5.48
N GLY A 255 -7.57 -38.62 -5.70
CA GLY A 255 -7.30 -40.01 -6.15
C GLY A 255 -7.66 -40.29 -7.60
N LYS A 256 -7.95 -39.27 -8.43
CA LYS A 256 -8.27 -39.41 -9.86
C LYS A 256 -7.03 -39.64 -10.73
N VAL A 257 -5.90 -39.08 -10.34
CA VAL A 257 -4.60 -39.19 -11.02
C VAL A 257 -3.58 -39.78 -10.05
N GLN A 258 -2.70 -40.64 -10.55
CA GLN A 258 -1.61 -41.20 -9.78
C GLN A 258 -0.45 -40.22 -9.73
N TRP A 259 0.04 -39.90 -8.52
CA TRP A 259 1.07 -38.90 -8.31
C TRP A 259 2.44 -39.31 -8.88
N LEU A 260 2.81 -40.61 -8.79
CA LEU A 260 4.15 -41.07 -9.20
C LEU A 260 4.36 -40.97 -10.72
N PRO A 261 3.47 -41.51 -11.60
CA PRO A 261 3.60 -41.33 -13.05
C PRO A 261 3.59 -39.85 -13.47
N TYR A 262 2.81 -39.02 -12.78
CA TYR A 262 2.79 -37.59 -13.05
C TYR A 262 4.16 -36.93 -12.77
N LEU A 263 4.76 -37.20 -11.61
CA LEU A 263 6.06 -36.67 -11.24
C LEU A 263 7.20 -37.23 -12.12
N GLU A 264 7.13 -38.52 -12.47
CA GLU A 264 8.09 -39.12 -13.39
C GLU A 264 8.03 -38.47 -14.77
N GLY A 265 6.84 -38.24 -15.32
CA GLY A 265 6.66 -37.53 -16.59
C GLY A 265 7.13 -36.09 -16.54
N PHE A 266 6.81 -35.39 -15.44
CA PHE A 266 7.23 -33.99 -15.26
C PHE A 266 8.75 -33.83 -15.13
N TYR A 267 9.43 -34.76 -14.45
CA TYR A 267 10.85 -34.61 -14.14
C TYR A 267 11.77 -35.41 -15.09
N LYS A 268 11.45 -36.72 -15.36
CA LYS A 268 12.30 -37.66 -16.07
C LYS A 268 11.86 -37.98 -17.49
N GLY A 269 10.68 -37.60 -17.91
CA GLY A 269 10.19 -37.90 -19.27
C GLY A 269 11.07 -37.30 -20.36
N ASP A 270 10.84 -37.67 -21.62
CA ASP A 270 11.60 -37.15 -22.76
C ASP A 270 11.50 -35.62 -22.87
N GLU A 271 10.39 -35.08 -22.45
CA GLU A 271 10.13 -33.61 -22.27
C GLU A 271 10.26 -33.20 -20.79
N GLY A 272 10.78 -34.08 -19.92
CA GLY A 272 10.91 -33.82 -18.48
C GLY A 272 11.93 -32.74 -18.18
N LEU A 273 11.75 -32.08 -17.04
CA LEU A 273 12.57 -30.95 -16.61
C LEU A 273 14.08 -31.29 -16.58
N GLU A 274 14.46 -32.48 -16.11
CA GLU A 274 15.85 -32.93 -16.08
C GLU A 274 16.46 -33.01 -17.49
N THR A 275 15.74 -33.59 -18.43
CA THR A 275 16.15 -33.71 -19.83
C THR A 275 16.25 -32.34 -20.51
N GLN A 276 15.27 -31.48 -20.29
CA GLN A 276 15.30 -30.10 -20.82
C GLN A 276 16.48 -29.30 -20.29
N VAL A 277 16.79 -29.41 -19.01
CA VAL A 277 17.94 -28.70 -18.40
C VAL A 277 19.25 -29.22 -19.00
N GLN A 278 19.44 -30.54 -19.08
CA GLN A 278 20.66 -31.14 -19.65
C GLN A 278 20.88 -30.77 -21.11
N GLN A 279 19.82 -30.70 -21.91
CA GLN A 279 19.94 -30.34 -23.33
C GLN A 279 20.26 -28.85 -23.54
N ARG A 280 19.73 -27.97 -22.69
CA ARG A 280 19.83 -26.51 -22.88
C ARG A 280 20.94 -25.85 -22.06
N GLU A 281 21.51 -26.55 -21.05
CA GLU A 281 22.56 -25.98 -20.20
C GLU A 281 23.79 -25.53 -21.02
N GLY A 282 24.14 -26.27 -22.09
CA GLY A 282 25.25 -25.93 -22.99
C GLY A 282 24.99 -24.71 -23.88
N ASP A 283 23.72 -24.40 -24.17
CA ASP A 283 23.34 -23.33 -25.08
C ASP A 283 23.18 -21.98 -24.33
N ILE A 284 23.13 -22.04 -23.02
CA ILE A 284 22.98 -20.87 -22.20
C ILE A 284 24.28 -20.10 -22.06
N ASP A 285 24.41 -18.91 -22.71
CA ASP A 285 25.55 -18.02 -22.49
C ASP A 285 25.43 -17.28 -21.14
N PRO A 286 26.37 -17.56 -20.24
CA PRO A 286 26.37 -16.91 -18.94
C PRO A 286 26.63 -15.39 -18.93
N GLY A 287 27.22 -14.83 -19.96
CA GLY A 287 27.51 -13.40 -20.04
C GLY A 287 26.25 -12.60 -20.31
N ALA A 288 25.58 -13.05 -21.27
CA ALA A 288 24.42 -12.43 -21.83
C ALA A 288 23.16 -12.62 -20.99
N SER A 289 22.96 -13.69 -20.28
CA SER A 289 21.83 -13.87 -19.37
C SER A 289 21.82 -12.96 -18.13
N ARG A 290 22.83 -12.13 -17.99
CA ARG A 290 22.85 -11.01 -17.03
C ARG A 290 22.61 -9.67 -17.69
N THR A 291 22.28 -9.66 -18.97
CA THR A 291 22.04 -8.46 -19.74
C THR A 291 20.55 -8.20 -19.75
N VAL A 292 20.17 -6.98 -19.47
CA VAL A 292 18.80 -6.48 -19.59
C VAL A 292 18.83 -5.38 -20.64
N ASP A 293 18.25 -5.68 -21.81
CA ASP A 293 18.10 -4.69 -22.88
C ASP A 293 16.85 -3.86 -22.61
N LEU A 294 17.01 -2.55 -22.51
CA LEU A 294 15.91 -1.60 -22.38
C LEU A 294 15.87 -0.75 -23.64
N GLU A 295 14.69 -0.64 -24.24
CA GLU A 295 14.48 0.23 -25.42
C GLU A 295 14.82 1.68 -25.05
N GLY A 296 15.60 2.35 -25.92
CA GLY A 296 15.95 3.78 -25.77
C GLY A 296 17.21 4.06 -24.97
N LEU A 297 17.94 3.05 -24.51
CA LEU A 297 19.26 3.23 -23.89
C LEU A 297 20.40 2.94 -24.86
N SER A 298 21.41 3.81 -24.88
CA SER A 298 22.66 3.61 -25.62
C SER A 298 23.65 2.68 -24.90
N CYS A 299 23.41 2.38 -23.64
CA CYS A 299 24.21 1.51 -22.78
C CYS A 299 23.46 0.20 -22.44
N VAL A 300 24.19 -0.74 -21.89
CA VAL A 300 23.68 -2.06 -21.51
C VAL A 300 23.53 -2.13 -20.00
N VAL A 301 22.38 -2.60 -19.51
CA VAL A 301 22.20 -2.91 -18.09
C VAL A 301 22.63 -4.36 -17.83
N ARG A 302 23.48 -4.57 -16.84
CA ARG A 302 23.93 -5.89 -16.43
C ARG A 302 23.66 -6.18 -14.96
N ILE A 303 23.43 -7.44 -14.64
CA ILE A 303 23.25 -7.92 -13.27
C ILE A 303 24.58 -8.42 -12.73
N GLY A 304 25.11 -7.74 -11.72
CA GLY A 304 26.32 -8.09 -11.01
C GLY A 304 26.07 -8.70 -9.63
N ARG A 305 27.16 -9.04 -8.94
CA ARG A 305 27.12 -9.58 -7.56
C ARG A 305 26.45 -8.60 -6.56
N PHE A 306 26.56 -7.30 -6.81
CA PHE A 306 26.11 -6.24 -5.92
C PHE A 306 24.82 -5.56 -6.40
N GLY A 307 24.21 -6.03 -7.47
CA GLY A 307 23.02 -5.48 -8.09
C GLY A 307 23.22 -5.11 -9.55
N ALA A 308 22.28 -4.35 -10.10
CA ALA A 308 22.35 -3.90 -11.49
C ALA A 308 23.42 -2.80 -11.66
N TYR A 309 24.06 -2.77 -12.83
CA TYR A 309 25.00 -1.74 -13.22
C TYR A 309 24.90 -1.46 -14.72
N LEU A 310 25.24 -0.24 -15.11
CA LEU A 310 25.39 0.17 -16.50
C LEU A 310 26.76 -0.24 -17.02
N GLU A 311 26.81 -0.67 -18.26
CA GLU A 311 28.03 -0.96 -18.99
C GLU A 311 27.98 -0.26 -20.34
N SER A 312 28.96 0.61 -20.60
CA SER A 312 29.09 1.35 -21.87
C SER A 312 30.54 1.37 -22.32
N LYS A 313 30.76 1.41 -23.61
CA LYS A 313 32.08 1.60 -24.21
C LYS A 313 32.28 3.06 -24.56
N ARG A 314 33.38 3.65 -24.13
CA ARG A 314 33.82 4.99 -24.48
C ARG A 314 35.17 4.90 -25.19
N VAL A 315 35.37 5.75 -26.20
CA VAL A 315 36.69 5.94 -26.78
C VAL A 315 37.38 7.05 -26.02
N SER A 316 38.51 6.78 -25.39
CA SER A 316 39.32 7.76 -24.68
C SER A 316 39.91 8.82 -25.63
N GLU A 317 40.41 9.92 -25.09
CA GLU A 317 41.10 10.94 -25.90
C GLU A 317 42.34 10.40 -26.64
N GLU A 318 42.87 9.29 -26.13
CA GLU A 318 44.03 8.58 -26.74
C GLU A 318 43.62 7.56 -27.82
N GLY A 319 42.29 7.40 -28.07
CA GLY A 319 41.76 6.49 -29.09
C GLY A 319 41.60 5.04 -28.61
N GLU A 320 41.78 4.75 -27.33
CA GLU A 320 41.54 3.42 -26.77
C GLU A 320 40.10 3.20 -26.32
N GLU A 321 39.54 1.99 -26.57
CA GLU A 321 38.22 1.63 -26.05
C GLU A 321 38.28 1.35 -24.54
N GLU A 322 37.66 2.20 -23.74
CA GLU A 322 37.48 2.02 -22.31
C GLU A 322 36.09 1.49 -22.00
N LEU A 323 36.00 0.48 -21.14
CA LEU A 323 34.75 -0.10 -20.67
C LEU A 323 34.35 0.53 -19.32
N ILE A 324 33.37 1.40 -19.34
CA ILE A 324 32.83 2.08 -18.15
C ILE A 324 31.77 1.20 -17.52
N LYS A 325 31.87 0.98 -16.20
CA LYS A 325 30.91 0.23 -15.39
C LYS A 325 30.45 1.07 -14.23
N ALA A 326 29.16 1.46 -14.22
CA ALA A 326 28.57 2.29 -13.18
C ALA A 326 27.43 1.55 -12.46
N THR A 327 27.48 1.46 -11.13
CA THR A 327 26.46 0.78 -10.33
C THR A 327 25.17 1.59 -10.33
N LEU A 328 24.04 0.94 -10.61
CA LEU A 328 22.73 1.56 -10.49
C LEU A 328 22.26 1.64 -9.02
N PRO A 329 21.69 2.77 -8.61
CA PRO A 329 20.97 2.87 -7.35
C PRO A 329 19.85 1.84 -7.24
N ARG A 330 19.59 1.34 -6.03
CA ARG A 330 18.58 0.29 -5.80
C ARG A 330 17.14 0.76 -6.00
N GLU A 331 16.92 2.05 -5.86
CA GLU A 331 15.61 2.69 -6.04
C GLU A 331 15.22 2.87 -7.49
N ILE A 332 16.19 2.89 -8.39
CA ILE A 332 15.93 2.97 -9.83
C ILE A 332 15.41 1.61 -10.31
N THR A 333 14.23 1.63 -10.91
CA THR A 333 13.61 0.44 -11.50
C THR A 333 13.76 0.47 -13.04
N PRO A 334 13.55 -0.66 -13.73
CA PRO A 334 13.62 -0.68 -15.19
C PRO A 334 12.74 0.35 -15.90
N ALA A 335 11.62 0.77 -15.28
CA ALA A 335 10.72 1.76 -15.84
C ALA A 335 11.10 3.22 -15.53
N ASP A 336 11.98 3.41 -14.55
CA ASP A 336 12.43 4.76 -14.14
C ASP A 336 13.75 5.15 -14.80
N LEU A 337 14.48 4.20 -15.40
CA LEU A 337 15.77 4.43 -16.03
C LEU A 337 15.55 4.90 -17.47
N ASP A 338 15.91 6.13 -17.75
CA ASP A 338 15.94 6.73 -19.09
C ASP A 338 17.38 6.99 -19.55
N GLU A 339 17.54 7.43 -20.82
CA GLU A 339 18.85 7.69 -21.42
C GLU A 339 19.60 8.81 -20.69
N GLU A 340 18.90 9.89 -20.30
CA GLU A 340 19.51 11.04 -19.62
C GLU A 340 20.12 10.65 -18.27
N GLN A 341 19.39 9.85 -17.51
CA GLN A 341 19.88 9.33 -16.22
C GLN A 341 21.03 8.36 -16.41
N ALA A 342 20.94 7.49 -17.41
CA ALA A 342 22.00 6.52 -17.72
C ALA A 342 23.30 7.23 -18.10
N GLU A 343 23.23 8.22 -19.01
CA GLU A 343 24.38 9.04 -19.41
C GLU A 343 24.98 9.79 -18.23
N LEU A 344 24.16 10.39 -17.39
CA LEU A 344 24.62 11.14 -16.21
C LEU A 344 25.36 10.23 -15.22
N ILE A 345 24.85 9.03 -14.97
CA ILE A 345 25.47 8.02 -14.10
C ILE A 345 26.81 7.55 -14.69
N LEU A 346 26.85 7.28 -16.00
CA LEU A 346 28.06 6.86 -16.71
C LEU A 346 29.12 7.97 -16.75
N LYS A 347 28.73 9.20 -17.07
CA LYS A 347 29.63 10.39 -17.07
C LYS A 347 30.23 10.61 -15.67
N GLN A 348 29.39 10.57 -14.65
CA GLN A 348 29.89 10.70 -13.26
C GLN A 348 30.91 9.60 -12.91
N LYS A 349 30.73 8.40 -13.43
CA LYS A 349 31.67 7.30 -13.18
C LYS A 349 32.99 7.44 -13.94
N ALA A 350 32.93 7.96 -15.18
CA ALA A 350 34.11 8.16 -16.05
C ALA A 350 34.94 9.37 -15.66
N ASP A 351 34.28 10.52 -15.56
CA ASP A 351 34.94 11.83 -15.43
C ASP A 351 34.97 12.34 -13.98
N GLY A 352 34.32 11.61 -13.06
CA GLY A 352 34.07 12.07 -11.70
C GLY A 352 32.83 12.97 -11.60
N PRO A 353 32.47 13.38 -10.38
CA PRO A 353 31.29 14.21 -10.17
C PRO A 353 31.53 15.63 -10.68
N GLU A 354 30.66 16.09 -11.56
CA GLU A 354 30.63 17.48 -11.99
C GLU A 354 30.02 18.36 -10.90
N ALA A 355 30.64 19.50 -10.63
CA ALA A 355 30.14 20.43 -9.63
C ALA A 355 28.98 21.24 -10.20
N LEU A 356 27.86 21.32 -9.49
CA LEU A 356 26.76 22.24 -9.82
C LEU A 356 27.17 23.71 -9.68
N GLY A 357 28.15 23.99 -8.81
CA GLY A 357 28.70 25.31 -8.52
C GLY A 357 29.37 25.36 -7.17
N GLU A 358 29.71 26.56 -6.73
CA GLU A 358 30.37 26.84 -5.43
C GLU A 358 29.34 27.40 -4.44
N ASP A 359 29.37 26.90 -3.19
CA ASP A 359 28.57 27.45 -2.10
C ASP A 359 29.16 28.83 -1.70
N PRO A 360 28.42 29.94 -1.92
CA PRO A 360 28.93 31.29 -1.64
C PRO A 360 29.23 31.57 -0.15
N GLU A 361 28.72 30.74 0.77
CA GLU A 361 28.94 30.89 2.20
C GLU A 361 30.24 30.22 2.66
N THR A 362 30.62 29.09 2.02
CA THR A 362 31.77 28.29 2.48
C THR A 362 32.91 28.20 1.48
N GLY A 363 32.66 28.51 0.19
CA GLY A 363 33.62 28.32 -0.90
C GLY A 363 33.77 26.85 -1.33
N ASP A 364 33.00 25.94 -0.77
CA ASP A 364 33.03 24.54 -1.14
C ASP A 364 32.24 24.29 -2.43
N LEU A 365 32.74 23.39 -3.28
CA LEU A 365 32.00 22.93 -4.44
C LEU A 365 30.82 22.03 -4.03
N VAL A 366 29.69 22.19 -4.70
CA VAL A 366 28.47 21.41 -4.51
C VAL A 366 28.30 20.45 -5.67
N TYR A 367 28.10 19.18 -5.37
CA TYR A 367 28.01 18.09 -6.34
C TYR A 367 26.64 17.42 -6.30
N LEU A 368 26.14 17.01 -7.47
CA LEU A 368 25.06 16.04 -7.59
C LEU A 368 25.67 14.65 -7.76
N LEU A 369 25.28 13.72 -6.92
CA LEU A 369 25.85 12.38 -6.86
C LEU A 369 24.74 11.34 -6.85
N PHE A 370 25.03 10.15 -7.40
CA PHE A 370 24.14 8.99 -7.32
C PHE A 370 24.70 7.99 -6.32
N GLY A 371 23.92 7.65 -5.30
CA GLY A 371 24.25 6.69 -4.27
C GLY A 371 23.30 5.50 -4.26
N GLN A 372 23.56 4.54 -3.39
CA GLN A 372 22.71 3.33 -3.26
C GLN A 372 21.24 3.65 -2.84
N TYR A 373 20.96 4.88 -2.38
CA TYR A 373 19.63 5.36 -1.96
C TYR A 373 19.11 6.48 -2.87
N GLY A 374 19.52 6.48 -4.15
CA GLY A 374 19.12 7.46 -5.14
C GLY A 374 20.02 8.71 -5.20
N PRO A 375 19.60 9.73 -5.97
CA PRO A 375 20.36 10.95 -6.16
C PRO A 375 20.41 11.79 -4.87
N TYR A 376 21.56 12.42 -4.64
CA TYR A 376 21.78 13.31 -3.49
C TYR A 376 22.76 14.41 -3.83
N VAL A 377 22.64 15.53 -3.14
CA VAL A 377 23.60 16.62 -3.20
C VAL A 377 24.63 16.50 -2.07
N GLN A 378 25.87 16.87 -2.37
CA GLN A 378 26.99 16.84 -1.43
C GLN A 378 27.80 18.12 -1.53
N ARG A 379 28.15 18.71 -0.38
CA ARG A 379 29.02 19.87 -0.28
C ARG A 379 30.45 19.45 0.07
N GLY A 380 31.39 19.77 -0.81
CA GLY A 380 32.78 19.34 -0.74
C GLY A 380 32.98 17.86 -1.08
N GLN A 381 34.24 17.48 -1.33
CA GLN A 381 34.61 16.09 -1.55
C GLN A 381 35.03 15.43 -0.22
N VAL A 382 35.02 14.09 -0.21
CA VAL A 382 35.57 13.33 0.91
C VAL A 382 37.10 13.50 0.90
N SER A 383 37.65 14.02 1.98
CA SER A 383 39.08 14.21 2.19
C SER A 383 39.41 13.98 3.65
N ASP A 384 40.71 13.98 3.97
CA ASP A 384 41.16 13.88 5.36
C ASP A 384 40.66 15.05 6.23
N ASP A 385 40.51 16.24 5.63
CA ASP A 385 39.97 17.43 6.29
C ASP A 385 38.42 17.42 6.32
N ASN A 386 37.77 16.71 5.40
CA ASN A 386 36.31 16.59 5.31
C ASN A 386 35.87 15.11 5.13
N PRO A 387 36.05 14.28 6.17
CA PRO A 387 35.75 12.83 6.06
C PRO A 387 34.26 12.52 5.94
N LYS A 388 33.38 13.47 6.29
CA LYS A 388 31.91 13.32 6.23
C LYS A 388 31.27 14.59 5.68
N PRO A 389 31.39 14.84 4.38
CA PRO A 389 30.78 16.00 3.76
C PRO A 389 29.26 16.02 3.97
N LYS A 390 28.69 17.22 4.06
CA LYS A 390 27.26 17.39 4.23
C LYS A 390 26.52 16.90 3.00
N ARG A 391 25.46 16.09 3.20
CA ARG A 391 24.66 15.46 2.16
C ARG A 391 23.18 15.69 2.39
N ALA A 392 22.42 15.78 1.31
CA ALA A 392 20.95 15.78 1.34
C ALA A 392 20.41 15.02 0.13
N SER A 393 19.43 14.13 0.36
CA SER A 393 18.76 13.42 -0.73
C SER A 393 17.82 14.36 -1.50
N LEU A 394 17.59 14.10 -2.78
CA LEU A 394 16.58 14.80 -3.54
C LEU A 394 15.17 14.40 -3.09
N PRO A 395 14.21 15.33 -3.09
CA PRO A 395 12.79 15.00 -2.91
C PRO A 395 12.29 14.05 -3.99
N LYS A 396 11.33 13.17 -3.64
CA LYS A 396 10.70 12.31 -4.63
C LYS A 396 9.98 13.14 -5.69
N GLY A 397 10.23 12.84 -6.96
CA GLY A 397 9.65 13.52 -8.10
C GLY A 397 10.46 14.71 -8.64
N GLN A 398 11.51 15.12 -7.94
CA GLN A 398 12.48 16.08 -8.49
C GLN A 398 13.49 15.34 -9.35
N LYS A 399 13.56 15.74 -10.61
CA LYS A 399 14.52 15.15 -11.54
C LYS A 399 15.92 15.72 -11.29
N PRO A 400 16.97 14.86 -11.34
CA PRO A 400 18.36 15.28 -11.13
C PRO A 400 18.84 16.35 -12.12
N GLU A 401 18.41 16.23 -13.39
CA GLU A 401 18.75 17.13 -14.49
C GLU A 401 18.19 18.55 -14.31
N ASP A 402 17.06 18.70 -13.61
CA ASP A 402 16.40 19.98 -13.35
C ASP A 402 16.92 20.69 -12.09
N LEU A 403 17.91 20.09 -11.39
CA LEU A 403 18.38 20.58 -10.10
C LEU A 403 19.32 21.80 -10.26
N SER A 404 18.90 22.96 -9.79
CA SER A 404 19.73 24.16 -9.74
C SER A 404 20.69 24.16 -8.54
N LEU A 405 21.75 24.97 -8.61
CA LEU A 405 22.65 25.19 -7.45
C LEU A 405 21.89 25.73 -6.22
N ASP A 406 20.94 26.65 -6.44
CA ASP A 406 20.15 27.24 -5.36
C ASP A 406 19.27 26.19 -4.66
N ASP A 407 18.66 25.28 -5.42
CA ASP A 407 17.90 24.16 -4.86
C ASP A 407 18.80 23.21 -4.06
N ALA A 408 19.98 22.89 -4.62
CA ALA A 408 20.98 22.05 -3.94
C ALA A 408 21.44 22.65 -2.61
N LEU A 409 21.72 23.93 -2.58
CA LEU A 409 22.07 24.68 -1.37
C LEU A 409 20.88 24.70 -0.38
N GLY A 410 19.67 24.90 -0.88
CA GLY A 410 18.44 24.82 -0.10
C GLY A 410 18.27 23.45 0.57
N LEU A 411 18.47 22.35 -0.17
CA LEU A 411 18.43 21.00 0.36
C LEU A 411 19.51 20.73 1.40
N LEU A 412 20.72 21.22 1.15
CA LEU A 412 21.84 21.10 2.09
C LEU A 412 21.61 21.90 3.40
N ARG A 413 20.78 22.95 3.39
CA ARG A 413 20.41 23.70 4.59
C ARG A 413 19.34 23.03 5.44
N LEU A 414 18.71 21.96 4.95
CA LEU A 414 17.72 21.23 5.72
C LEU A 414 18.34 20.45 6.90
N PRO A 415 17.64 20.34 8.04
CA PRO A 415 16.37 20.99 8.36
C PRO A 415 16.56 22.49 8.63
N ARG A 416 15.74 23.35 8.01
CA ARG A 416 15.79 24.81 8.19
C ARG A 416 14.80 25.28 9.24
N LEU A 417 15.21 26.25 10.05
CA LEU A 417 14.36 26.91 11.04
C LEU A 417 13.38 27.85 10.34
N LEU A 418 12.07 27.68 10.59
CA LEU A 418 11.01 28.56 10.10
C LEU A 418 10.69 29.68 11.10
N GLY A 419 10.82 29.41 12.38
CA GLY A 419 10.51 30.34 13.46
C GLY A 419 10.19 29.62 14.78
N GLU A 420 9.59 30.35 15.71
CA GLU A 420 9.15 29.83 17.00
C GLU A 420 7.64 29.64 17.03
N HIS A 421 7.18 28.60 17.71
CA HIS A 421 5.76 28.35 17.93
C HIS A 421 5.23 29.25 19.06
N PRO A 422 4.00 29.79 19.00
CA PRO A 422 3.42 30.64 20.07
C PRO A 422 3.44 29.98 21.46
N ASP A 423 3.28 28.66 21.51
CA ASP A 423 3.34 27.88 22.76
C ASP A 423 4.78 27.50 23.15
N GLY A 424 5.78 28.11 22.52
CA GLY A 424 7.19 27.82 22.73
C GLY A 424 7.72 26.67 21.87
N GLY A 425 9.04 26.62 21.72
CA GLY A 425 9.73 25.63 20.87
C GLY A 425 9.91 26.08 19.42
N LYS A 426 10.67 25.30 18.67
CA LYS A 426 11.12 25.64 17.31
C LYS A 426 10.30 24.93 16.25
N VAL A 427 9.92 25.65 15.20
CA VAL A 427 9.27 25.08 14.00
C VAL A 427 10.31 25.00 12.89
N GLN A 428 10.48 23.81 12.31
CA GLN A 428 11.47 23.54 11.27
C GLN A 428 10.83 22.80 10.09
N ALA A 429 11.38 23.02 8.89
CA ALA A 429 11.09 22.22 7.72
C ALA A 429 12.27 21.30 7.42
N GLY A 430 12.00 20.07 7.00
CA GLY A 430 13.03 19.09 6.71
C GLY A 430 12.57 18.00 5.74
N LEU A 431 13.53 17.22 5.27
CA LEU A 431 13.30 16.05 4.43
C LEU A 431 13.69 14.78 5.20
N GLY A 432 12.81 13.82 5.27
CA GLY A 432 13.02 12.55 5.97
C GLY A 432 12.67 11.34 5.09
N ARG A 433 12.90 10.14 5.62
CA ARG A 433 12.63 8.86 4.89
C ARG A 433 11.20 8.72 4.38
N PHE A 434 10.24 9.46 4.94
CA PHE A 434 8.84 9.47 4.53
C PHE A 434 8.46 10.67 3.66
N GLY A 435 9.46 11.45 3.21
CA GLY A 435 9.28 12.65 2.41
C GLY A 435 9.42 13.95 3.20
N PRO A 436 9.04 15.09 2.59
CA PRO A 436 9.16 16.41 3.20
C PRO A 436 8.17 16.59 4.36
N TYR A 437 8.61 17.32 5.40
CA TYR A 437 7.81 17.53 6.61
C TYR A 437 8.08 18.91 7.23
N VAL A 438 7.13 19.36 8.04
CA VAL A 438 7.34 20.37 9.07
C VAL A 438 7.28 19.72 10.45
N VAL A 439 8.10 20.20 11.38
CA VAL A 439 8.17 19.68 12.74
C VAL A 439 8.15 20.83 13.75
N TRP A 440 7.33 20.68 14.77
CA TRP A 440 7.37 21.49 15.97
C TRP A 440 8.15 20.73 17.04
N ASP A 441 9.33 21.23 17.37
CA ASP A 441 10.18 20.73 18.44
C ASP A 441 9.87 21.48 19.73
N LYS A 442 9.11 20.84 20.62
CA LYS A 442 8.69 21.38 21.92
C LYS A 442 9.78 21.34 23.00
N GLY A 443 10.94 20.80 22.65
CA GLY A 443 12.00 20.51 23.60
C GLY A 443 11.78 19.18 24.36
N LYS A 444 12.75 18.79 25.19
CA LYS A 444 12.74 17.52 25.97
C LYS A 444 12.50 16.25 25.16
N GLY A 445 12.76 16.29 23.83
CA GLY A 445 12.56 15.15 22.93
C GLY A 445 11.13 15.01 22.38
N GLU A 446 10.22 15.91 22.73
CA GLU A 446 8.86 15.91 22.22
C GLU A 446 8.77 16.67 20.90
N LYS A 447 8.40 15.97 19.81
CA LYS A 447 8.31 16.50 18.45
C LYS A 447 6.97 16.18 17.81
N ASP A 448 6.39 17.17 17.15
CA ASP A 448 5.15 17.03 16.39
C ASP A 448 5.42 17.24 14.91
N TYR A 449 5.18 16.18 14.10
CA TYR A 449 5.47 16.18 12.66
C TYR A 449 4.20 16.28 11.84
N ARG A 450 4.26 17.04 10.71
CA ARG A 450 3.27 17.02 9.63
C ARG A 450 3.98 16.88 8.30
N SER A 451 3.48 15.97 7.46
CA SER A 451 3.99 15.82 6.09
C SER A 451 3.53 16.97 5.22
N LEU A 452 4.43 17.50 4.42
CA LEU A 452 4.12 18.39 3.32
C LEU A 452 3.58 17.58 2.15
N LYS A 453 2.52 18.06 1.49
CA LYS A 453 1.83 17.35 0.40
C LYS A 453 1.32 18.33 -0.65
N GLY A 454 1.12 17.82 -1.88
CA GLY A 454 0.61 18.62 -2.99
C GLY A 454 1.58 19.72 -3.38
N GLU A 455 1.13 20.96 -3.36
CA GLU A 455 1.90 22.15 -3.75
C GLU A 455 2.86 22.67 -2.66
N ASP A 456 2.91 22.03 -1.49
CA ASP A 456 3.78 22.46 -0.40
C ASP A 456 5.24 22.04 -0.67
N ASP A 457 6.07 23.00 -1.03
CA ASP A 457 7.52 22.79 -1.21
C ASP A 457 8.29 23.00 0.11
N VAL A 458 9.17 22.06 0.45
CA VAL A 458 10.00 22.08 1.67
C VAL A 458 10.99 23.24 1.67
N LEU A 459 11.43 23.69 0.50
CA LEU A 459 12.35 24.82 0.35
C LEU A 459 11.65 26.17 0.47
N ALA A 460 10.38 26.25 0.05
CA ALA A 460 9.60 27.48 0.01
C ALA A 460 8.64 27.67 1.21
N VAL A 461 8.25 26.59 1.91
CA VAL A 461 7.25 26.65 2.98
C VAL A 461 7.64 27.66 4.08
N GLY A 462 6.74 28.60 4.39
CA GLY A 462 6.92 29.60 5.44
C GLY A 462 6.33 29.18 6.79
N LEU A 463 6.62 29.97 7.85
CA LEU A 463 6.12 29.72 9.21
C LEU A 463 4.58 29.69 9.26
N SER A 464 3.89 30.63 8.58
CA SER A 464 2.41 30.69 8.58
C SER A 464 1.80 29.39 8.08
N ARG A 465 2.30 28.87 6.94
CA ARG A 465 1.81 27.60 6.39
C ARG A 465 2.14 26.41 7.27
N ALA A 466 3.34 26.39 7.86
CA ALA A 466 3.75 25.38 8.83
C ALA A 466 2.83 25.37 10.06
N MET A 467 2.43 26.53 10.56
CA MET A 467 1.50 26.68 11.68
C MET A 467 0.09 26.18 11.32
N GLU A 468 -0.41 26.50 10.13
CA GLU A 468 -1.68 25.93 9.64
C GLU A 468 -1.65 24.41 9.64
N LEU A 469 -0.59 23.81 9.09
CA LEU A 469 -0.43 22.36 9.04
C LEU A 469 -0.32 21.74 10.45
N LEU A 470 0.39 22.41 11.37
CA LEU A 470 0.53 21.93 12.76
C LEU A 470 -0.77 22.06 13.55
N ALA A 471 -1.60 23.08 13.26
CA ALA A 471 -2.91 23.27 13.86
C ALA A 471 -3.94 22.24 13.37
N MET A 472 -3.75 21.66 12.17
CA MET A 472 -4.62 20.58 11.69
C MET A 472 -4.54 19.38 12.64
N PRO A 473 -5.69 18.76 12.97
CA PRO A 473 -5.68 17.56 13.80
C PRO A 473 -4.79 16.50 13.16
N LYS A 474 -4.00 15.80 13.97
CA LYS A 474 -3.21 14.65 13.49
C LYS A 474 -4.18 13.69 12.81
N ARG A 475 -4.04 13.48 11.51
CA ARG A 475 -4.64 12.34 10.85
C ARG A 475 -3.94 11.09 11.38
N GLY A 476 -4.33 10.70 12.60
CA GLY A 476 -4.09 9.35 13.04
C GLY A 476 -4.82 8.42 12.08
N ARG A 477 -4.28 7.26 11.82
CA ARG A 477 -5.03 6.19 11.16
C ARG A 477 -6.35 6.02 11.91
N GLY A 478 -7.47 6.56 11.37
CA GLY A 478 -8.82 6.46 11.93
C GLY A 478 -9.29 7.58 12.87
N GLY A 479 -8.78 8.80 12.80
CA GLY A 479 -9.29 9.94 13.59
C GLY A 479 -10.54 10.54 12.95
N ARG A 480 -11.73 10.36 13.56
CA ARG A 480 -12.99 10.99 13.17
C ARG A 480 -13.00 12.46 13.55
N THR A 481 -13.63 13.29 12.73
CA THR A 481 -13.88 14.70 13.07
C THR A 481 -15.03 14.77 14.08
N ALA A 482 -14.87 15.52 15.16
CA ALA A 482 -15.95 15.77 16.10
C ALA A 482 -17.04 16.62 15.44
N LEU A 483 -18.30 16.19 15.54
CA LEU A 483 -19.46 16.96 15.07
C LEU A 483 -19.74 18.17 15.96
N LYS A 484 -19.53 18.00 17.28
CA LYS A 484 -19.77 19.06 18.27
C LYS A 484 -18.77 18.91 19.43
N ASP A 485 -18.23 20.01 19.89
CA ASP A 485 -17.44 20.08 21.13
C ASP A 485 -18.36 20.53 22.24
N LEU A 486 -18.53 19.69 23.27
CA LEU A 486 -19.38 19.97 24.41
C LEU A 486 -18.64 20.69 25.54
N GLY A 487 -17.31 20.83 25.41
CA GLY A 487 -16.47 21.47 26.42
C GLY A 487 -15.88 20.51 27.44
N LYS A 488 -15.31 21.07 28.52
CA LYS A 488 -14.67 20.31 29.61
C LYS A 488 -15.61 20.21 30.81
N PRO A 489 -15.84 19.00 31.33
CA PRO A 489 -16.58 18.85 32.59
C PRO A 489 -15.73 19.32 33.78
N GLU A 490 -16.38 19.75 34.86
CA GLU A 490 -15.68 20.17 36.08
C GLU A 490 -14.78 19.05 36.62
N GLY A 491 -13.52 19.40 36.86
CA GLY A 491 -12.51 18.45 37.37
C GLY A 491 -11.82 17.59 36.34
N SER A 492 -12.02 17.83 35.03
CA SER A 492 -11.32 17.13 33.95
C SER A 492 -10.55 18.09 33.04
N GLU A 493 -9.34 17.69 32.63
CA GLU A 493 -8.56 18.42 31.63
C GLU A 493 -8.93 18.05 30.18
N GLU A 494 -9.67 16.95 29.99
CA GLU A 494 -10.06 16.44 28.66
C GLU A 494 -11.44 16.93 28.26
N THR A 495 -11.59 17.41 27.02
CA THR A 495 -12.88 17.81 26.44
C THR A 495 -13.73 16.61 26.08
N ILE A 496 -15.06 16.76 26.17
CA ILE A 496 -16.04 15.82 25.66
C ILE A 496 -16.52 16.29 24.29
N GLN A 497 -16.45 15.41 23.32
CA GLN A 497 -16.84 15.70 21.94
C GLN A 497 -17.83 14.66 21.43
N VAL A 498 -18.75 15.11 20.58
CA VAL A 498 -19.73 14.26 19.89
C VAL A 498 -19.16 13.86 18.54
N TYR A 499 -19.27 12.59 18.22
CA TYR A 499 -18.82 12.02 16.96
C TYR A 499 -19.96 11.24 16.31
N ASP A 500 -19.98 11.20 14.99
CA ASP A 500 -20.77 10.22 14.27
C ASP A 500 -19.95 8.93 14.11
N GLY A 501 -20.55 7.81 14.43
CA GLY A 501 -19.94 6.50 14.39
C GLY A 501 -20.71 5.51 13.53
N PRO A 502 -20.07 4.40 13.13
CA PRO A 502 -20.74 3.33 12.37
C PRO A 502 -21.95 2.74 13.09
N TYR A 503 -22.10 3.05 14.37
CA TYR A 503 -23.17 2.57 15.25
C TYR A 503 -24.08 3.71 15.74
N GLY A 504 -24.05 4.86 15.06
CA GLY A 504 -24.75 6.08 15.46
C GLY A 504 -23.89 7.05 16.28
N LEU A 505 -24.49 8.15 16.67
CA LEU A 505 -23.84 9.22 17.41
C LEU A 505 -23.30 8.73 18.77
N TYR A 506 -22.09 9.16 19.12
CA TYR A 506 -21.49 8.85 20.41
C TYR A 506 -20.68 10.01 20.97
N VAL A 507 -20.59 10.08 22.29
CA VAL A 507 -19.73 11.02 23.00
C VAL A 507 -18.42 10.35 23.39
N LYS A 508 -17.32 11.11 23.33
CA LYS A 508 -15.96 10.63 23.65
C LYS A 508 -15.24 11.61 24.55
N GLN A 509 -14.59 11.06 25.56
CA GLN A 509 -13.62 11.75 26.44
C GLN A 509 -12.36 10.88 26.57
N GLY A 510 -11.24 11.33 26.06
CA GLY A 510 -9.99 10.57 26.05
C GLY A 510 -10.14 9.20 25.41
N LYS A 511 -10.01 8.13 26.24
CA LYS A 511 -10.13 6.72 25.80
C LYS A 511 -11.51 6.11 26.05
N VAL A 512 -12.45 6.87 26.58
CA VAL A 512 -13.81 6.38 26.90
C VAL A 512 -14.80 6.98 25.91
N ASN A 513 -15.67 6.14 25.36
CA ASN A 513 -16.76 6.55 24.48
C ASN A 513 -18.08 5.88 24.92
N ALA A 514 -19.19 6.57 24.70
CA ALA A 514 -20.53 6.06 24.99
C ALA A 514 -21.48 6.48 23.86
N SER A 515 -22.24 5.52 23.32
CA SER A 515 -23.26 5.78 22.30
C SER A 515 -24.39 6.64 22.87
N LEU A 516 -24.93 7.53 22.03
CA LEU A 516 -26.11 8.31 22.37
C LEU A 516 -27.36 7.43 22.29
N PRO A 517 -28.41 7.76 23.06
CA PRO A 517 -29.71 7.11 22.94
C PRO A 517 -30.31 7.34 21.54
N GLU A 518 -31.08 6.36 21.06
CA GLU A 518 -31.77 6.44 19.78
C GLU A 518 -32.66 7.69 19.69
N GLY A 519 -32.58 8.40 18.55
CA GLY A 519 -33.40 9.56 18.27
C GLY A 519 -32.85 10.90 18.75
N LYS A 520 -31.67 10.93 19.41
CA LYS A 520 -31.00 12.19 19.76
C LYS A 520 -30.00 12.61 18.68
N GLY A 521 -30.18 13.86 18.19
CA GLY A 521 -29.21 14.49 17.29
C GLY A 521 -27.95 14.97 18.02
N ALA A 522 -26.89 15.27 17.27
CA ALA A 522 -25.62 15.78 17.84
C ALA A 522 -25.84 17.14 18.55
N ASP A 523 -26.81 17.93 18.07
CA ASP A 523 -27.14 19.26 18.62
C ASP A 523 -27.95 19.19 19.90
N ASP A 524 -28.63 18.06 20.16
CA ASP A 524 -29.54 17.88 21.31
C ASP A 524 -28.81 17.36 22.56
N VAL A 525 -27.52 17.11 22.47
CA VAL A 525 -26.71 16.56 23.57
C VAL A 525 -26.09 17.67 24.39
N THR A 526 -26.32 17.63 25.72
CA THR A 526 -25.70 18.55 26.67
C THR A 526 -24.43 17.94 27.28
N LEU A 527 -23.56 18.80 27.84
CA LEU A 527 -22.33 18.35 28.54
C LEU A 527 -22.67 17.43 29.73
N GLU A 528 -23.72 17.72 30.47
CA GLU A 528 -24.13 16.94 31.65
C GLU A 528 -24.57 15.54 31.27
N GLU A 529 -25.42 15.41 30.26
CA GLU A 529 -25.84 14.10 29.73
C GLU A 529 -24.66 13.29 29.18
N ALA A 530 -23.71 13.94 28.50
CA ALA A 530 -22.53 13.27 27.98
C ALA A 530 -21.63 12.72 29.12
N VAL A 531 -21.52 13.46 30.22
CA VAL A 531 -20.79 13.02 31.42
C VAL A 531 -21.49 11.79 32.05
N GLU A 532 -22.81 11.78 32.15
CA GLU A 532 -23.57 10.64 32.68
C GLU A 532 -23.39 9.38 31.83
N LEU A 533 -23.50 9.50 30.51
CA LEU A 533 -23.30 8.40 29.58
C LEU A 533 -21.90 7.80 29.68
N LEU A 534 -20.87 8.64 29.75
CA LEU A 534 -19.48 8.23 29.89
C LEU A 534 -19.22 7.57 31.26
N ALA A 535 -19.82 8.12 32.34
CA ALA A 535 -19.71 7.55 33.68
C ALA A 535 -20.38 6.17 33.78
N ALA A 536 -21.57 5.99 33.21
CA ALA A 536 -22.27 4.72 33.13
C ALA A 536 -21.45 3.65 32.39
N LYS A 537 -20.84 4.02 31.25
CA LYS A 537 -19.97 3.12 30.48
C LYS A 537 -18.68 2.78 31.22
N ALA A 538 -18.08 3.73 31.94
CA ALA A 538 -16.90 3.53 32.76
C ALA A 538 -17.18 2.59 33.97
N ALA A 539 -18.35 2.72 34.58
CA ALA A 539 -18.79 1.84 35.68
C ALA A 539 -19.04 0.41 35.19
N ALA A 540 -19.67 0.21 34.04
CA ALA A 540 -19.87 -1.10 33.42
C ALA A 540 -18.51 -1.79 33.13
N LYS A 541 -17.49 -1.03 32.70
CA LYS A 541 -16.15 -1.52 32.42
C LYS A 541 -15.35 -1.91 33.69
N LYS A 542 -15.65 -1.31 34.84
CA LYS A 542 -15.07 -1.67 36.14
C LYS A 542 -15.71 -2.95 36.72
N GLY A 543 -16.99 -3.20 36.44
CA GLY A 543 -17.72 -4.40 36.87
C GLY A 543 -17.16 -5.68 36.23
N THR A 544 -16.84 -5.64 34.93
CA THR A 544 -16.28 -6.77 34.19
C THR A 544 -14.81 -7.11 34.58
N ARG A 545 -14.04 -6.13 35.03
CA ARG A 545 -12.66 -6.38 35.54
C ARG A 545 -12.59 -7.09 36.90
N LYS A 546 -13.61 -6.98 37.74
CA LYS A 546 -13.66 -7.67 39.03
C LYS A 546 -14.03 -9.16 38.93
N ALA A 547 -14.71 -9.56 37.85
CA ALA A 547 -15.05 -10.97 37.61
C ALA A 547 -13.92 -11.80 36.96
N GLY A 548 -12.94 -11.14 36.30
CA GLY A 548 -11.81 -11.81 35.64
C GLY A 548 -10.56 -12.06 36.49
N ALA A 549 -10.47 -11.47 37.69
CA ALA A 549 -9.26 -11.51 38.53
C ALA A 549 -9.14 -12.72 39.46
N ALA A 550 -10.12 -13.65 39.46
CA ALA A 550 -10.17 -14.78 40.37
C ALA A 550 -9.68 -16.13 39.82
N LYS A 551 -9.09 -16.17 38.61
CA LYS A 551 -8.59 -17.42 38.01
C LYS A 551 -7.31 -17.21 37.20
N ALA A 552 -6.17 -17.02 37.84
CA ALA A 552 -4.86 -17.30 37.25
C ALA A 552 -3.73 -17.28 38.29
N THR A 553 -3.57 -18.38 39.01
CA THR A 553 -2.28 -18.72 39.63
C THR A 553 -2.01 -20.21 39.43
N ALA A 554 -1.30 -20.54 38.35
CA ALA A 554 -0.52 -21.78 38.27
C ALA A 554 0.62 -21.57 37.27
N LYS A 555 1.82 -21.34 37.79
CA LYS A 555 3.08 -21.37 37.06
C LYS A 555 3.45 -22.80 36.67
N LYS A 556 3.87 -23.05 35.44
CA LYS A 556 4.67 -24.20 35.02
C LYS A 556 5.95 -23.75 34.30
N PRO A 557 7.09 -24.44 34.52
CA PRO A 557 8.40 -23.88 34.18
C PRO A 557 8.82 -24.14 32.74
N ALA A 558 9.71 -23.26 32.27
CA ALA A 558 10.27 -23.23 30.92
C ALA A 558 11.20 -24.41 30.64
N ALA A 559 11.02 -25.08 29.50
CA ALA A 559 11.95 -26.04 28.94
C ALA A 559 12.84 -25.37 27.90
N LYS A 560 14.16 -25.51 28.03
CA LYS A 560 15.19 -25.05 27.10
C LYS A 560 15.17 -25.87 25.81
N LYS A 561 15.17 -25.20 24.64
CA LYS A 561 15.43 -25.82 23.34
C LYS A 561 16.92 -25.88 23.07
N PRO A 562 17.45 -26.98 22.48
CA PRO A 562 18.84 -27.07 22.07
C PRO A 562 19.09 -26.40 20.70
N ALA A 563 20.30 -25.87 20.53
CA ALA A 563 20.77 -25.18 19.34
C ALA A 563 20.98 -26.16 18.17
N ALA A 564 20.47 -25.80 17.00
CA ALA A 564 20.71 -26.52 15.76
C ALA A 564 21.97 -26.00 15.05
N LYS A 565 22.81 -26.94 14.62
CA LYS A 565 24.07 -26.74 13.87
C LYS A 565 23.77 -26.33 12.43
N LYS A 566 24.54 -25.38 11.91
CA LYS A 566 24.61 -24.99 10.48
C LYS A 566 25.23 -26.12 9.65
N PRO A 567 24.72 -26.43 8.46
CA PRO A 567 25.45 -27.18 7.46
C PRO A 567 26.37 -26.27 6.61
N PRO A 568 27.40 -26.81 5.97
CA PRO A 568 28.43 -26.05 5.31
C PRO A 568 28.04 -25.60 3.89
N ALA A 569 28.70 -24.53 3.45
CA ALA A 569 28.55 -23.93 2.14
C ALA A 569 29.09 -24.82 1.03
N THR A 570 28.34 -24.95 -0.05
CA THR A 570 28.83 -25.44 -1.34
C THR A 570 28.67 -24.38 -2.43
N THR A 571 29.70 -24.21 -3.18
CA THR A 571 29.98 -23.24 -4.22
C THR A 571 29.51 -23.66 -5.61
N LYS A 572 29.29 -22.61 -6.47
CA LYS A 572 29.37 -22.54 -7.96
C LYS A 572 28.04 -22.78 -8.70
N SER A 573 27.58 -21.84 -9.41
CA SER A 573 27.85 -21.00 -10.57
C SER A 573 27.12 -21.50 -11.82
N GLY A 574 26.35 -20.64 -12.45
CA GLY A 574 25.79 -20.82 -13.79
C GLY A 574 24.98 -19.59 -14.19
N ARG A 575 25.26 -19.04 -15.31
CA ARG A 575 24.92 -17.73 -15.86
C ARG A 575 23.84 -17.81 -16.94
N LEU A 576 23.03 -16.76 -17.18
CA LEU A 576 21.97 -16.78 -18.21
C LEU A 576 21.57 -15.42 -18.80
N ARG A 577 21.09 -15.38 -20.05
CA ARG A 577 20.82 -14.22 -20.92
C ARG A 577 19.33 -13.88 -21.12
N ALA A 578 19.05 -12.63 -21.53
CA ALA A 578 17.73 -12.08 -21.80
C ALA A 578 17.57 -11.41 -23.17
N SER A 579 16.35 -11.43 -23.68
CA SER A 579 15.85 -10.60 -24.79
C SER A 579 14.53 -9.93 -24.39
N ALA A 580 14.25 -8.75 -24.95
CA ALA A 580 13.15 -7.88 -24.58
C ALA A 580 11.76 -8.52 -24.73
N VAL A 581 10.90 -8.32 -23.75
CA VAL A 581 9.52 -8.82 -23.74
C VAL A 581 8.53 -7.67 -23.90
N ARG A 582 7.71 -7.75 -24.93
CA ARG A 582 6.57 -6.89 -25.15
C ARG A 582 5.35 -7.52 -24.47
N VAL A 583 4.90 -6.95 -23.36
CA VAL A 583 3.62 -7.36 -22.75
C VAL A 583 2.49 -6.71 -23.52
N ILE A 584 1.78 -7.49 -24.35
CA ILE A 584 0.51 -7.08 -24.95
C ILE A 584 -0.59 -7.56 -24.01
N ILE A 585 -1.28 -6.61 -23.37
CA ILE A 585 -2.50 -6.89 -22.62
C ILE A 585 -3.66 -6.80 -23.60
N PRO A 586 -4.51 -7.85 -23.75
CA PRO A 586 -5.72 -7.76 -24.57
C PRO A 586 -6.68 -6.75 -23.96
N GLY A 587 -7.15 -5.79 -24.75
CA GLY A 587 -8.23 -4.90 -24.38
C GLY A 587 -9.53 -5.68 -24.22
N ASP A 588 -10.31 -5.35 -23.20
CA ASP A 588 -11.67 -5.83 -23.02
C ASP A 588 -12.56 -5.40 -24.20
N SER A 589 -13.16 -6.36 -24.86
CA SER A 589 -14.38 -6.23 -25.68
C SER A 589 -15.56 -6.79 -24.91
#